data_7a9ed57ab1c4a9585f192485210accdd
#
_entry.id   7a9ed57ab1c4a9585f192485210accdd
#
_cell.length_a   1.000
_cell.length_b   1.000
_cell.length_c   1.000
_cell.angle_alpha   90.00
_cell.angle_beta   90.00
_cell.angle_gamma   90.00
#
_symmetry.space_group_name_H-M   'P 1'
#
loop_
_entity.id
_entity.type
_entity.pdbx_description
1 polymer ?
#
loop_
_entity_poly.entity_id
_entity_poly.type
_entity_poly.pdbx_seq_one_letter_code
_entity_poly.pdbx_strand_id
1 'polypeptide(L)'
;MKQAGEALTQHLNTAKSFRSCDLYALRLQSGMACYWTDTDSNVSHGGHVYRADGPVITRNKTSTHSDVAVDKLSVSVSCDKHDQIGGVPILAVAHNGGLDGATMELKRAFFKQDGTLIDAVDIFTGTVEVKQGGGLTITLDVKSVVQKLNTEFPSKRYYPQCPYCVYSKECGVDISTVSE
;
A
#
# COMPACT_ATOMS: atom_id res chain seq x y z
N MET A 1 9.45 16.87 -2.97
CA MET A 1 10.54 16.99 -1.99
C MET A 1 9.98 16.49 -0.66
N LYS A 2 10.60 15.47 -0.07
CA LYS A 2 10.12 14.91 1.21
C LYS A 2 10.41 15.93 2.31
N GLN A 3 9.40 16.31 3.07
CA GLN A 3 9.54 17.28 4.15
C GLN A 3 9.90 16.51 5.43
N ALA A 4 11.06 16.81 5.99
CA ALA A 4 11.43 16.40 7.34
C ALA A 4 11.21 17.58 8.28
N GLY A 5 10.68 17.31 9.48
CA GLY A 5 10.53 18.33 10.50
C GLY A 5 11.88 18.93 10.91
N GLU A 6 11.86 20.16 11.38
CA GLU A 6 13.09 20.90 11.74
C GLU A 6 13.91 20.16 12.81
N ALA A 7 13.22 19.59 13.81
CA ALA A 7 13.85 18.77 14.86
C ALA A 7 14.55 17.53 14.30
N LEU A 8 13.97 16.85 13.33
CA LEU A 8 14.56 15.68 12.67
C LEU A 8 15.77 16.09 11.81
N THR A 9 15.66 17.18 11.05
CA THR A 9 16.77 17.70 10.24
C THR A 9 17.96 18.06 11.12
N GLN A 10 17.73 18.72 12.24
CA GLN A 10 18.79 19.07 13.19
C GLN A 10 19.43 17.80 13.80
N HIS A 11 18.60 16.81 14.16
CA HIS A 11 19.11 15.54 14.70
C HIS A 11 19.97 14.79 13.69
N LEU A 12 19.52 14.67 12.44
CA LEU A 12 20.27 13.97 11.38
C LEU A 12 21.60 14.65 11.04
N ASN A 13 21.70 15.98 11.20
CA ASN A 13 22.91 16.73 10.96
C ASN A 13 23.95 16.61 12.10
N THR A 14 23.49 16.35 13.32
CA THR A 14 24.36 16.34 14.52
C THR A 14 24.65 14.94 15.04
N ALA A 15 23.75 13.99 14.87
CA ALA A 15 23.89 12.65 15.42
C ALA A 15 24.86 11.79 14.60
N LYS A 16 25.79 11.12 15.28
CA LYS A 16 26.72 10.14 14.67
C LYS A 16 26.01 8.81 14.34
N SER A 17 24.93 8.49 15.02
CA SER A 17 24.10 7.30 14.80
C SER A 17 22.65 7.60 15.12
N PHE A 18 21.73 6.93 14.44
CA PHE A 18 20.30 7.04 14.68
C PHE A 18 19.63 5.66 14.62
N ARG A 19 18.56 5.50 15.37
CA ARG A 19 17.67 4.36 15.27
C ARG A 19 16.47 4.73 14.40
N SER A 20 16.08 3.85 13.50
CA SER A 20 14.91 4.06 12.65
C SER A 20 14.14 2.77 12.49
N CYS A 21 12.84 2.87 12.29
CA CYS A 21 11.98 1.76 11.88
C CYS A 21 11.03 2.20 10.78
N ASP A 22 10.44 1.23 10.09
CA ASP A 22 9.44 1.47 9.09
C ASP A 22 8.04 1.31 9.70
N LEU A 23 7.15 2.22 9.36
CA LEU A 23 5.75 2.24 9.76
C LEU A 23 4.88 2.02 8.53
N TYR A 24 4.02 1.02 8.60
CA TYR A 24 3.13 0.62 7.52
C TYR A 24 1.68 0.93 7.91
N ALA A 25 1.00 1.77 7.15
CA ALA A 25 -0.43 1.99 7.28
C ALA A 25 -1.11 1.42 6.04
N LEU A 26 -1.96 0.43 6.22
CA LEU A 26 -2.74 -0.21 5.17
C LEU A 26 -4.21 0.16 5.37
N ARG A 27 -4.81 0.80 4.37
CA ARG A 27 -6.22 1.17 4.34
C ARG A 27 -6.93 0.40 3.25
N LEU A 28 -7.82 -0.49 3.65
CA LEU A 28 -8.62 -1.31 2.75
C LEU A 28 -9.74 -0.48 2.12
N GLN A 29 -10.23 -0.92 0.96
CA GLN A 29 -11.39 -0.31 0.32
C GLN A 29 -12.67 -0.40 1.17
N SER A 30 -12.75 -1.39 2.08
CA SER A 30 -13.84 -1.52 3.06
C SER A 30 -13.86 -0.42 4.13
N GLY A 31 -12.85 0.46 4.17
CA GLY A 31 -12.68 1.50 5.18
C GLY A 31 -11.90 1.04 6.41
N MET A 32 -11.59 -0.23 6.56
CA MET A 32 -10.73 -0.71 7.65
C MET A 32 -9.29 -0.27 7.43
N ALA A 33 -8.60 0.08 8.53
CA ALA A 33 -7.20 0.45 8.52
C ALA A 33 -6.39 -0.38 9.50
N CYS A 34 -5.20 -0.80 9.08
CA CYS A 34 -4.24 -1.53 9.89
C CYS A 34 -2.93 -0.75 9.94
N TYR A 35 -2.30 -0.76 11.11
CA TYR A 35 -1.06 -0.04 11.37
C TYR A 35 -0.05 -1.00 11.97
N TRP A 36 1.06 -1.23 11.28
CA TRP A 36 2.11 -2.16 11.67
C TRP A 36 3.48 -1.51 11.62
N THR A 37 4.41 -2.03 12.38
CA THR A 37 5.81 -1.58 12.39
C THR A 37 6.75 -2.80 12.30
N ASP A 38 7.96 -2.58 11.81
CA ASP A 38 9.02 -3.59 11.73
C ASP A 38 9.92 -3.63 12.98
N THR A 39 9.55 -2.91 14.04
CA THR A 39 10.28 -2.91 15.32
C THR A 39 9.55 -3.72 16.38
N ASP A 40 10.27 -4.09 17.45
CA ASP A 40 9.78 -4.94 18.55
C ASP A 40 8.83 -4.23 19.53
N SER A 41 8.59 -2.94 19.34
CA SER A 41 7.75 -2.13 20.23
C SER A 41 6.74 -1.31 19.44
N ASN A 42 5.56 -1.11 20.05
CA ASN A 42 4.52 -0.27 19.45
C ASN A 42 5.00 1.18 19.31
N VAL A 43 4.70 1.80 18.18
CA VAL A 43 5.07 3.18 17.88
C VAL A 43 3.81 4.02 17.71
N SER A 44 3.70 5.11 18.48
CA SER A 44 2.58 6.06 18.35
C SER A 44 3.02 7.23 17.47
N HIS A 45 2.33 7.44 16.34
CA HIS A 45 2.59 8.56 15.43
C HIS A 45 1.31 8.99 14.72
N GLY A 46 1.10 10.30 14.57
CA GLY A 46 -0.03 10.86 13.83
C GLY A 46 -1.41 10.46 14.37
N GLY A 47 -1.54 10.22 15.67
CA GLY A 47 -2.80 9.77 16.30
C GLY A 47 -3.11 8.28 16.14
N HIS A 48 -2.20 7.50 15.55
CA HIS A 48 -2.32 6.06 15.38
C HIS A 48 -1.23 5.31 16.14
N VAL A 49 -1.56 4.09 16.58
CA VAL A 49 -0.60 3.16 17.19
C VAL A 49 -0.23 2.11 16.17
N TYR A 50 1.03 2.11 15.75
CA TYR A 50 1.60 1.07 14.89
C TYR A 50 2.04 -0.10 15.76
N ARG A 51 1.45 -1.25 15.49
CA ARG A 51 1.60 -2.45 16.32
C ARG A 51 2.81 -3.26 15.90
N ALA A 52 3.56 -3.74 16.90
CA ALA A 52 4.70 -4.62 16.72
C ALA A 52 4.32 -6.12 16.74
N ASP A 53 3.14 -6.44 17.28
CA ASP A 53 2.59 -7.80 17.40
C ASP A 53 1.79 -8.26 16.18
N GLY A 54 1.96 -7.59 15.04
CA GLY A 54 1.33 -7.94 13.77
C GLY A 54 2.22 -8.84 12.89
N PRO A 55 1.86 -9.00 11.61
CA PRO A 55 2.62 -9.81 10.67
C PRO A 55 4.04 -9.26 10.48
N VAL A 56 4.97 -10.16 10.21
CA VAL A 56 6.35 -9.76 9.89
C VAL A 56 6.39 -9.19 8.48
N ILE A 57 6.76 -7.92 8.39
CA ILE A 57 6.80 -7.18 7.13
C ILE A 57 8.25 -6.94 6.72
N THR A 58 8.58 -7.36 5.52
CA THR A 58 9.87 -7.08 4.87
C THR A 58 9.62 -6.41 3.53
N ARG A 59 10.49 -5.50 3.14
CA ARG A 59 10.36 -4.79 1.87
C ARG A 59 11.67 -4.69 1.12
N ASN A 60 11.57 -4.54 -0.18
CA ASN A 60 12.70 -4.20 -1.03
C ASN A 60 13.06 -2.72 -0.91
N LYS A 61 14.22 -2.35 -1.48
CA LYS A 61 14.62 -0.95 -1.57
C LYS A 61 13.58 -0.16 -2.37
N THR A 62 13.24 1.01 -1.88
CA THR A 62 12.43 1.98 -2.62
C THR A 62 13.33 2.66 -3.65
N SER A 63 13.01 2.53 -4.92
CA SER A 63 13.63 3.33 -5.98
C SER A 63 12.67 4.43 -6.39
N THR A 64 13.14 5.67 -6.35
CA THR A 64 12.39 6.82 -6.85
C THR A 64 13.08 7.29 -8.11
N HIS A 65 12.34 7.30 -9.22
CA HIS A 65 12.81 7.79 -10.51
C HIS A 65 12.37 9.25 -10.70
N SER A 66 13.19 10.03 -11.38
CA SER A 66 12.87 11.44 -11.73
C SER A 66 12.08 11.57 -13.04
N ASP A 67 11.96 10.48 -13.77
CA ASP A 67 11.22 10.35 -15.01
C ASP A 67 9.79 9.81 -14.75
N VAL A 68 8.96 9.75 -15.80
CA VAL A 68 7.55 9.31 -15.72
C VAL A 68 7.44 7.78 -15.48
N ALA A 69 8.46 7.16 -14.90
CA ALA A 69 8.40 5.76 -14.52
C ALA A 69 7.53 5.56 -13.27
N VAL A 70 6.77 4.47 -13.27
CA VAL A 70 5.94 4.10 -12.11
C VAL A 70 6.84 3.55 -11.02
N ASP A 71 6.97 4.30 -9.93
CA ASP A 71 7.66 3.81 -8.74
C ASP A 71 6.89 2.63 -8.16
N LYS A 72 7.62 1.54 -7.87
CA LYS A 72 7.08 0.32 -7.28
C LYS A 72 7.80 -0.01 -5.98
N LEU A 73 7.04 -0.49 -5.03
CA LEU A 73 7.54 -1.04 -3.78
C LEU A 73 7.02 -2.46 -3.63
N SER A 74 7.90 -3.44 -3.54
CA SER A 74 7.50 -4.81 -3.23
C SER A 74 7.65 -5.07 -1.74
N VAL A 75 6.58 -5.57 -1.13
CA VAL A 75 6.46 -5.84 0.30
C VAL A 75 6.07 -7.30 0.49
N SER A 76 6.83 -8.03 1.30
CA SER A 76 6.50 -9.38 1.72
C SER A 76 5.95 -9.35 3.13
N VAL A 77 4.78 -9.90 3.31
CA VAL A 77 4.05 -9.98 4.58
C VAL A 77 3.97 -11.44 4.99
N SER A 78 4.68 -11.81 6.04
CA SER A 78 4.62 -13.16 6.61
C SER A 78 3.63 -13.16 7.77
N CYS A 79 2.55 -13.93 7.63
CA CYS A 79 1.41 -13.95 8.54
C CYS A 79 1.35 -15.26 9.31
N ASP A 80 0.96 -15.19 10.58
CA ASP A 80 0.52 -16.34 11.35
C ASP A 80 -1.03 -16.44 11.27
N LYS A 81 -1.57 -17.55 11.74
CA LYS A 81 -3.01 -17.79 11.89
C LYS A 81 -3.71 -16.79 12.81
N HIS A 82 -2.94 -16.16 13.69
CA HIS A 82 -3.42 -15.13 14.63
C HIS A 82 -3.45 -13.72 14.02
N ASP A 83 -2.75 -13.53 12.91
CA ASP A 83 -2.75 -12.23 12.21
C ASP A 83 -4.05 -12.05 11.45
N GLN A 84 -4.89 -11.13 11.93
CA GLN A 84 -6.26 -10.93 11.45
C GLN A 84 -6.53 -9.46 11.10
N ILE A 85 -7.37 -9.28 10.10
CA ILE A 85 -7.98 -7.99 9.75
C ILE A 85 -9.49 -8.16 9.93
N GLY A 86 -10.09 -7.40 10.86
CA GLY A 86 -11.53 -7.48 11.11
C GLY A 86 -12.01 -8.87 11.55
N GLY A 87 -11.17 -9.65 12.23
CA GLY A 87 -11.48 -11.01 12.67
C GLY A 87 -11.29 -12.10 11.60
N VAL A 88 -10.78 -11.73 10.41
CA VAL A 88 -10.48 -12.67 9.32
C VAL A 88 -8.96 -12.79 9.16
N PRO A 89 -8.40 -14.00 9.03
CA PRO A 89 -6.96 -14.19 8.79
C PRO A 89 -6.51 -13.39 7.56
N ILE A 90 -5.36 -12.72 7.65
CA ILE A 90 -4.84 -11.86 6.56
C ILE A 90 -4.70 -12.64 5.25
N LEU A 91 -4.25 -13.91 5.33
CA LEU A 91 -4.16 -14.79 4.17
C LEU A 91 -5.51 -14.98 3.46
N ALA A 92 -6.58 -15.17 4.22
CA ALA A 92 -7.92 -15.32 3.65
C ALA A 92 -8.42 -14.02 3.01
N VAL A 93 -8.13 -12.87 3.65
CA VAL A 93 -8.43 -11.55 3.07
C VAL A 93 -7.70 -11.35 1.76
N ALA A 94 -6.42 -11.73 1.68
CA ALA A 94 -5.63 -11.64 0.46
C ALA A 94 -6.15 -12.54 -0.66
N HIS A 95 -6.46 -13.80 -0.35
CA HIS A 95 -6.99 -14.76 -1.33
C HIS A 95 -8.34 -14.34 -1.90
N ASN A 96 -9.16 -13.66 -1.09
CA ASN A 96 -10.46 -13.14 -1.52
C ASN A 96 -10.37 -11.77 -2.20
N GLY A 97 -9.17 -11.28 -2.51
CA GLY A 97 -8.96 -9.99 -3.17
C GLY A 97 -9.21 -8.78 -2.25
N GLY A 98 -9.38 -8.99 -0.94
CA GLY A 98 -9.69 -7.90 0.00
C GLY A 98 -8.53 -6.92 0.23
N LEU A 99 -7.32 -7.27 -0.17
CA LEU A 99 -6.15 -6.39 -0.14
C LEU A 99 -5.94 -5.63 -1.45
N ASP A 100 -6.55 -6.06 -2.55
CA ASP A 100 -6.38 -5.42 -3.85
C ASP A 100 -7.05 -4.04 -3.85
N GLY A 101 -6.34 -3.06 -4.39
CA GLY A 101 -6.79 -1.68 -4.40
C GLY A 101 -6.70 -0.96 -3.05
N ALA A 102 -6.22 -1.62 -1.98
CA ALA A 102 -5.93 -0.96 -0.72
C ALA A 102 -4.86 0.11 -0.91
N THR A 103 -4.87 1.14 -0.07
CA THR A 103 -3.81 2.15 -0.03
C THR A 103 -2.80 1.79 1.04
N MET A 104 -1.52 1.73 0.67
CA MET A 104 -0.42 1.56 1.62
C MET A 104 0.39 2.85 1.72
N GLU A 105 0.59 3.32 2.94
CA GLU A 105 1.50 4.40 3.29
C GLU A 105 2.68 3.81 4.05
N LEU A 106 3.89 4.07 3.57
CA LEU A 106 5.14 3.71 4.22
C LEU A 106 5.81 4.98 4.73
N LYS A 107 6.06 5.01 6.04
CA LYS A 107 6.80 6.07 6.69
C LYS A 107 8.04 5.50 7.36
N ARG A 108 9.07 6.31 7.51
CA ARG A 108 10.24 5.97 8.33
C ARG A 108 10.26 6.84 9.56
N ALA A 109 10.15 6.20 10.72
CA ALA A 109 10.27 6.83 12.01
C ALA A 109 11.73 6.86 12.47
N PHE A 110 12.12 7.95 13.12
CA PHE A 110 13.45 8.17 13.67
C PHE A 110 13.36 8.39 15.17
N PHE A 111 14.28 7.78 15.89
CA PHE A 111 14.30 7.80 17.35
C PHE A 111 15.62 8.36 17.86
N LYS A 112 15.57 8.98 19.02
CA LYS A 112 16.74 9.27 19.84
C LYS A 112 17.33 7.96 20.38
N GLN A 113 18.51 8.03 20.94
CA GLN A 113 19.14 6.86 21.57
C GLN A 113 18.36 6.34 22.78
N ASP A 114 17.61 7.20 23.45
CA ASP A 114 16.72 6.86 24.57
C ASP A 114 15.42 6.16 24.15
N GLY A 115 15.20 5.97 22.83
CA GLY A 115 13.99 5.36 22.29
C GLY A 115 12.82 6.33 22.07
N THR A 116 13.00 7.62 22.35
CA THR A 116 11.95 8.63 22.11
C THR A 116 11.82 8.90 20.62
N LEU A 117 10.58 8.83 20.10
CA LEU A 117 10.28 9.19 18.72
C LEU A 117 10.57 10.69 18.49
N ILE A 118 11.32 10.99 17.44
CA ILE A 118 11.59 12.37 17.01
C ILE A 118 10.53 12.80 16.01
N ASP A 119 10.42 12.04 14.90
CA ASP A 119 9.49 12.33 13.80
C ASP A 119 9.46 11.14 12.84
N ALA A 120 8.50 11.14 11.91
CA ALA A 120 8.44 10.17 10.84
C ALA A 120 8.29 10.85 9.48
N VAL A 121 9.02 10.34 8.48
CA VAL A 121 9.04 10.87 7.12
C VAL A 121 8.30 9.93 6.18
N ASP A 122 7.46 10.48 5.32
CA ASP A 122 6.81 9.71 4.26
C ASP A 122 7.83 9.20 3.25
N ILE A 123 7.91 7.89 3.09
CA ILE A 123 8.80 7.24 2.13
C ILE A 123 8.07 6.94 0.83
N PHE A 124 6.89 6.31 0.93
CA PHE A 124 6.14 5.85 -0.23
C PHE A 124 4.65 5.78 0.08
N THR A 125 3.83 6.12 -0.92
CA THR A 125 2.38 5.92 -0.85
C THR A 125 1.91 5.37 -2.19
N GLY A 126 1.08 4.33 -2.14
CA GLY A 126 0.61 3.71 -3.37
C GLY A 126 -0.57 2.78 -3.16
N THR A 127 -1.03 2.23 -4.28
CA THR A 127 -2.11 1.22 -4.32
C THR A 127 -1.52 -0.17 -4.31
N VAL A 128 -2.07 -1.04 -3.48
CA VAL A 128 -1.65 -2.43 -3.29
C VAL A 128 -2.28 -3.33 -4.32
N GLU A 129 -1.49 -4.24 -4.87
CA GLU A 129 -1.92 -5.41 -5.64
C GLU A 129 -1.28 -6.65 -5.03
N VAL A 130 -2.05 -7.71 -4.85
CA VAL A 130 -1.53 -9.01 -4.41
C VAL A 130 -0.86 -9.68 -5.60
N LYS A 131 0.47 -9.80 -5.54
CA LYS A 131 1.25 -10.43 -6.62
C LYS A 131 1.28 -11.95 -6.50
N GLN A 132 1.49 -12.43 -5.29
CA GLN A 132 1.63 -13.84 -4.99
C GLN A 132 1.24 -14.10 -3.54
N GLY A 133 0.48 -15.15 -3.31
CA GLY A 133 0.22 -15.70 -1.98
C GLY A 133 0.54 -17.19 -1.97
N GLY A 134 1.30 -17.64 -0.97
CA GLY A 134 1.60 -19.06 -0.81
C GLY A 134 2.19 -19.37 0.56
N GLY A 135 1.77 -20.48 1.14
CA GLY A 135 2.15 -20.84 2.51
C GLY A 135 1.67 -19.77 3.51
N LEU A 136 2.59 -19.21 4.28
CA LEU A 136 2.34 -18.16 5.27
C LEU A 136 2.76 -16.77 4.80
N THR A 137 3.15 -16.62 3.53
CA THR A 137 3.70 -15.36 3.02
C THR A 137 2.88 -14.84 1.85
N ILE A 138 2.62 -13.53 1.86
CA ILE A 138 1.98 -12.79 0.78
C ILE A 138 2.98 -11.77 0.25
N THR A 139 3.14 -11.70 -1.06
CA THR A 139 3.90 -10.65 -1.71
C THR A 139 2.95 -9.62 -2.30
N LEU A 140 3.12 -8.38 -1.88
CA LEU A 140 2.34 -7.23 -2.32
C LEU A 140 3.22 -6.35 -3.22
N ASP A 141 2.70 -5.96 -4.36
CA ASP A 141 3.28 -4.88 -5.16
C ASP A 141 2.48 -3.60 -4.88
N VAL A 142 3.17 -2.59 -4.38
CA VAL A 142 2.59 -1.27 -4.12
C VAL A 142 3.02 -0.33 -5.23
N LYS A 143 2.07 0.19 -5.97
CA LYS A 143 2.32 1.04 -7.14
C LYS A 143 1.93 2.47 -6.83
N SER A 144 2.81 3.40 -7.18
CA SER A 144 2.59 4.84 -7.00
C SER A 144 1.34 5.31 -7.76
N VAL A 145 0.72 6.38 -7.29
CA VAL A 145 -0.44 7.03 -7.92
C VAL A 145 -0.15 7.45 -9.37
N VAL A 146 1.11 7.69 -9.70
CA VAL A 146 1.57 8.01 -11.07
C VAL A 146 1.20 6.91 -12.08
N GLN A 147 0.99 5.66 -11.62
CA GLN A 147 0.51 4.59 -12.50
C GLN A 147 -0.83 4.93 -13.17
N LYS A 148 -1.69 5.71 -12.51
CA LYS A 148 -2.97 6.14 -13.11
C LYS A 148 -2.79 7.05 -14.33
N LEU A 149 -1.62 7.70 -14.46
CA LEU A 149 -1.28 8.50 -15.62
C LEU A 149 -0.81 7.66 -16.82
N ASN A 150 -0.44 6.40 -16.57
CA ASN A 150 0.01 5.46 -17.61
C ASN A 150 -1.17 4.69 -18.24
N THR A 151 -2.39 5.17 -18.10
CA THR A 151 -3.56 4.67 -18.82
C THR A 151 -3.60 5.28 -20.21
N GLU A 152 -3.77 4.42 -21.22
CA GLU A 152 -3.96 4.86 -22.59
C GLU A 152 -5.19 5.77 -22.68
N PHE A 153 -5.01 6.96 -23.27
CA PHE A 153 -6.10 7.88 -23.54
C PHE A 153 -6.21 8.08 -25.06
N PRO A 154 -7.41 7.95 -25.64
CA PRO A 154 -8.69 7.62 -25.01
C PRO A 154 -8.76 6.15 -24.58
N SER A 155 -9.40 5.88 -23.44
CA SER A 155 -9.60 4.52 -22.89
C SER A 155 -10.47 3.64 -23.79
N LYS A 156 -11.27 4.26 -24.65
CA LYS A 156 -12.09 3.59 -25.67
C LYS A 156 -11.45 3.83 -27.03
N ARG A 157 -11.00 2.75 -27.67
CA ARG A 157 -10.50 2.79 -29.06
C ARG A 157 -11.67 2.52 -30.00
N TYR A 158 -11.65 3.19 -31.16
CA TYR A 158 -12.57 2.87 -32.26
C TYR A 158 -12.15 1.55 -32.90
N TYR A 159 -12.96 0.51 -32.73
CA TYR A 159 -12.81 -0.76 -33.39
C TYR A 159 -13.90 -0.91 -34.45
N PRO A 160 -13.67 -1.70 -35.53
CA PRO A 160 -14.72 -2.03 -36.49
C PRO A 160 -15.89 -2.81 -35.84
N GLN A 161 -15.64 -3.42 -34.70
CA GLN A 161 -16.65 -4.16 -33.93
C GLN A 161 -17.03 -3.36 -32.67
N CYS A 162 -18.28 -3.52 -32.23
CA CYS A 162 -18.80 -2.88 -31.04
C CYS A 162 -18.01 -3.36 -29.80
N PRO A 163 -17.44 -2.45 -28.98
CA PRO A 163 -16.67 -2.83 -27.79
C PRO A 163 -17.54 -3.19 -26.58
N TYR A 164 -18.86 -3.08 -26.70
CA TYR A 164 -19.78 -3.31 -25.59
C TYR A 164 -20.35 -4.73 -25.62
N CYS A 165 -20.56 -5.30 -24.44
CA CYS A 165 -21.34 -6.54 -24.32
C CYS A 165 -22.76 -6.27 -24.76
N VAL A 166 -23.32 -7.19 -25.53
CA VAL A 166 -24.72 -7.12 -25.98
C VAL A 166 -25.68 -7.05 -24.76
N TYR A 167 -26.63 -6.19 -24.79
CA TYR A 167 -27.60 -5.91 -23.71
C TYR A 167 -26.99 -5.25 -22.44
N SER A 168 -25.74 -4.78 -22.47
CA SER A 168 -25.22 -3.94 -21.40
C SER A 168 -25.86 -2.54 -21.46
N LYS A 169 -25.80 -1.80 -20.35
CA LYS A 169 -26.31 -0.42 -20.27
C LYS A 169 -25.69 0.49 -21.35
N GLU A 170 -24.45 0.24 -21.69
CA GLU A 170 -23.69 0.99 -22.71
C GLU A 170 -24.03 0.57 -24.14
N CYS A 171 -24.55 -0.66 -24.33
CA CYS A 171 -24.97 -1.19 -25.62
C CYS A 171 -26.24 -0.48 -26.13
N GLY A 172 -27.11 -0.08 -25.22
CA GLY A 172 -28.36 0.60 -25.53
C GLY A 172 -29.42 -0.25 -26.28
N VAL A 173 -29.16 -1.54 -26.53
CA VAL A 173 -30.11 -2.46 -27.10
C VAL A 173 -30.86 -3.15 -25.96
N ASP A 174 -32.19 -3.02 -25.96
CA ASP A 174 -33.06 -3.69 -25.00
C ASP A 174 -33.33 -5.13 -25.48
N ILE A 175 -33.13 -6.09 -24.59
CA ILE A 175 -33.38 -7.51 -24.86
C ILE A 175 -34.86 -7.76 -25.24
N SER A 176 -35.80 -6.95 -24.72
CA SER A 176 -37.22 -7.06 -24.99
C SER A 176 -37.59 -6.66 -26.42
N THR A 177 -36.71 -5.97 -27.15
CA THR A 177 -36.94 -5.52 -28.54
C THR A 177 -36.45 -6.52 -29.59
N VAL A 178 -35.74 -7.59 -29.15
CA VAL A 178 -35.23 -8.63 -30.03
C VAL A 178 -36.30 -9.74 -30.12
N SER A 179 -37.05 -9.73 -31.19
CA SER A 179 -37.96 -10.86 -31.53
C SER A 179 -37.12 -11.98 -32.17
N GLU A 180 -37.43 -13.23 -31.84
CA GLU A 180 -36.94 -14.43 -32.53
C GLU A 180 -37.30 -14.43 -34.01
#